data_d60f908e98a1175d2a3043326176db08
#
_entry.id   d60f908e98a1175d2a3043326176db08
#
_cell.length_a   1.000
_cell.length_b   1.000
_cell.length_c   1.000
_cell.angle_alpha   90.00
_cell.angle_beta   90.00
_cell.angle_gamma   90.00
#
_symmetry.space_group_name_H-M   'P 1'
#
loop_
_entity.id
_entity.type
_entity.pdbx_description
1 polymer ?
#
loop_
_entity_poly.entity_id
_entity_poly.type
_entity_poly.pdbx_seq_one_letter_code
_entity_poly.pdbx_strand_id
1 'polypeptide(L)'
;MQIYFVSKKQLERGAFFIHQKKPTLVTLVTDQPYFLLYVCTKFKLTMKLKNIITLIGLLPAAVFAQQTVSISKAEVLEKVIQQNNKLKIGEQQVLAAKGDYNQTNAFFLPNIIASHSGMATTNPLMAFGFKLNQEILTQADFDPNSLNNPSQVHIFTTKIEAQQPLINVEGIFQRKAAKATWSATQMQLARTGDYLSLETEKAYMQLQLAYKSVEVLETSHEAANENLRLANNSFKQGYLQKSDVLAVQVRVTEVENQLQYAKSNVINVSEYLALLMNEKVSGVLKPSDSLMVSSELNSVENLSNSRADIQAMEFGAEAYKQNYKADKMTFLPKLNAFGSYELYDDQIFHADANGYLYGAALTWNLFEGSKRFGKTQESKAEFNQANLELEQYKAESQLELNKAKRMFQDAKNNLKLTDLSLEQSKEALRIRTNRFKEGLEKTTDLLMAETQFSQKQLEYFNTVFQHNYALAYLQFLTKN
;
A
#
# COMPACT_ATOMS: atom_id res chain seq x y z
N MET A 1 13.32 1.81 -5.01
CA MET A 1 13.87 2.48 -3.81
C MET A 1 12.75 2.52 -2.79
N GLN A 2 12.77 1.58 -1.84
CA GLN A 2 11.76 1.49 -0.79
C GLN A 2 12.08 2.55 0.26
N ILE A 3 11.20 3.50 0.44
CA ILE A 3 11.29 4.47 1.54
C ILE A 3 10.64 3.81 2.74
N TYR A 4 11.46 3.19 3.60
CA TYR A 4 11.05 2.78 4.95
C TYR A 4 11.27 3.97 5.88
N PHE A 5 10.22 4.75 6.13
CA PHE A 5 10.14 5.60 7.31
C PHE A 5 9.28 4.90 8.36
N VAL A 6 9.89 3.97 9.07
CA VAL A 6 9.39 3.52 10.36
C VAL A 6 10.48 3.85 11.37
N SER A 7 10.20 4.85 12.19
CA SER A 7 11.06 5.18 13.33
C SER A 7 11.20 3.95 14.24
N LYS A 8 12.44 3.50 14.41
CA LYS A 8 12.83 2.35 15.23
C LYS A 8 12.35 2.43 16.69
N LYS A 9 11.87 3.58 17.14
CA LYS A 9 11.39 3.85 18.51
C LYS A 9 9.93 3.48 18.78
N GLN A 10 9.11 3.20 17.74
CA GLN A 10 7.73 2.74 17.97
C GLN A 10 7.61 1.22 18.22
N LEU A 11 8.66 0.46 17.92
CA LEU A 11 8.70 -0.99 18.15
C LEU A 11 9.13 -1.42 19.55
N GLU A 12 9.68 -0.51 20.38
CA GLU A 12 10.19 -0.88 21.71
C GLU A 12 9.21 -0.66 22.88
N ARG A 13 8.01 -0.13 22.65
CA ARG A 13 6.99 0.06 23.71
C ARG A 13 5.84 -0.93 23.72
N GLY A 14 5.94 -2.04 22.98
CA GLY A 14 4.90 -3.06 22.87
C GLY A 14 5.34 -4.48 23.13
N ALA A 15 6.48 -4.70 23.78
CA ALA A 15 6.92 -6.06 24.13
C ALA A 15 6.17 -6.56 25.37
N PHE A 16 4.91 -6.97 25.19
CA PHE A 16 4.27 -7.90 26.11
C PHE A 16 4.69 -9.32 25.73
N PHE A 17 5.36 -10.00 26.64
CA PHE A 17 5.73 -11.40 26.54
C PHE A 17 4.50 -12.27 26.29
N ILE A 18 4.33 -12.74 25.05
CA ILE A 18 3.47 -13.88 24.77
C ILE A 18 4.37 -15.11 24.77
N HIS A 19 4.27 -15.86 25.84
CA HIS A 19 4.85 -17.19 26.00
C HIS A 19 4.27 -18.11 24.91
N GLN A 20 5.07 -18.48 23.92
CA GLN A 20 4.71 -19.49 22.93
C GLN A 20 4.58 -20.85 23.62
N LYS A 21 3.35 -21.26 23.92
CA LYS A 21 3.03 -22.69 24.10
C LYS A 21 2.89 -23.30 22.69
N LYS A 22 3.75 -24.29 22.41
CA LYS A 22 3.62 -25.18 21.25
C LYS A 22 2.23 -25.81 21.24
N PRO A 23 1.54 -25.90 20.09
CA PRO A 23 0.32 -26.69 20.01
C PRO A 23 0.71 -28.17 20.02
N THR A 24 0.35 -28.86 21.06
CA THR A 24 0.27 -30.34 21.11
C THR A 24 -0.86 -30.77 20.18
N LEU A 25 -0.50 -31.64 19.23
CA LEU A 25 -1.42 -32.35 18.36
C LEU A 25 -2.34 -33.23 19.25
N VAL A 26 -3.60 -32.83 19.37
CA VAL A 26 -4.64 -33.70 19.92
C VAL A 26 -5.25 -34.45 18.72
N THR A 27 -4.83 -35.69 18.53
CA THR A 27 -5.50 -36.66 17.68
C THR A 27 -6.84 -37.04 18.32
N LEU A 28 -7.90 -36.48 17.79
CA LEU A 28 -9.25 -37.01 18.03
C LEU A 28 -9.48 -38.16 17.05
N VAL A 29 -9.30 -39.35 17.57
CA VAL A 29 -9.82 -40.58 16.97
C VAL A 29 -11.34 -40.58 17.19
N THR A 30 -12.11 -40.39 16.13
CA THR A 30 -13.53 -40.74 16.13
C THR A 30 -13.73 -41.86 15.10
N ASP A 31 -13.83 -43.08 15.62
CA ASP A 31 -14.39 -44.22 14.92
C ASP A 31 -15.85 -43.93 14.52
N GLN A 32 -16.12 -43.81 13.26
CA GLN A 32 -17.39 -44.20 12.65
C GLN A 32 -17.22 -44.32 11.10
N PRO A 33 -17.03 -45.51 10.55
CA PRO A 33 -17.04 -45.73 9.10
C PRO A 33 -18.35 -46.39 8.65
N TYR A 34 -19.52 -45.79 8.80
CA TYR A 34 -20.77 -46.34 8.30
C TYR A 34 -21.79 -45.28 7.81
N PHE A 35 -21.41 -44.30 6.99
CA PHE A 35 -22.43 -43.42 6.37
C PHE A 35 -22.23 -43.12 4.89
N LEU A 36 -21.37 -43.83 4.18
CA LEU A 36 -21.13 -43.61 2.75
C LEU A 36 -21.40 -44.82 1.85
N LEU A 37 -22.21 -45.80 2.30
CA LEU A 37 -22.48 -47.03 1.53
C LEU A 37 -23.97 -47.30 1.32
N TYR A 38 -24.87 -46.32 1.35
CA TYR A 38 -26.31 -46.57 1.20
C TYR A 38 -26.98 -45.80 0.02
N VAL A 39 -26.22 -45.19 -0.91
CA VAL A 39 -26.81 -44.51 -2.09
C VAL A 39 -26.40 -45.15 -3.42
N CYS A 40 -25.58 -46.21 -3.43
CA CYS A 40 -25.10 -46.82 -4.68
C CYS A 40 -25.78 -48.14 -5.10
N THR A 41 -26.94 -48.49 -4.54
CA THR A 41 -27.63 -49.72 -4.95
C THR A 41 -29.08 -49.48 -5.33
N LYS A 42 -29.35 -48.75 -6.40
CA LYS A 42 -30.53 -48.87 -7.25
C LYS A 42 -30.50 -47.93 -8.46
N PHE A 43 -29.56 -48.13 -9.37
CA PHE A 43 -29.77 -47.73 -10.76
C PHE A 43 -29.01 -48.72 -11.66
N LYS A 44 -29.66 -49.86 -12.00
CA LYS A 44 -29.27 -50.68 -13.13
C LYS A 44 -29.66 -49.91 -14.39
N LEU A 45 -28.77 -49.14 -14.96
CA LEU A 45 -28.89 -48.66 -16.33
C LEU A 45 -28.01 -49.57 -17.20
N THR A 46 -28.62 -50.48 -17.89
CA THR A 46 -28.04 -51.23 -19.00
C THR A 46 -27.89 -50.29 -20.19
N MET A 47 -26.82 -49.53 -20.28
CA MET A 47 -26.40 -48.87 -21.52
C MET A 47 -25.39 -49.75 -22.25
N LYS A 48 -25.73 -50.18 -23.48
CA LYS A 48 -24.84 -50.94 -24.36
C LYS A 48 -23.57 -50.15 -24.65
N LEU A 49 -22.43 -50.77 -24.46
CA LEU A 49 -21.06 -50.18 -24.60
C LEU A 49 -20.79 -49.46 -25.95
N LYS A 50 -21.62 -49.67 -26.96
CA LYS A 50 -21.50 -49.02 -28.28
C LYS A 50 -21.88 -47.54 -28.31
N ASN A 51 -22.66 -47.02 -27.35
CA ASN A 51 -23.11 -45.62 -27.34
C ASN A 51 -22.22 -44.69 -26.48
N ILE A 52 -21.26 -45.23 -25.71
CA ILE A 52 -20.33 -44.46 -24.91
C ILE A 52 -19.18 -43.90 -25.77
N ILE A 53 -18.79 -44.61 -26.81
CA ILE A 53 -17.70 -44.19 -27.72
C ILE A 53 -18.12 -42.98 -28.60
N THR A 54 -19.41 -42.85 -28.91
CA THR A 54 -19.92 -41.70 -29.71
C THR A 54 -20.14 -40.42 -28.90
N LEU A 55 -20.22 -40.50 -27.57
CA LEU A 55 -20.41 -39.32 -26.71
C LEU A 55 -19.07 -38.67 -26.31
N ILE A 56 -17.95 -39.40 -26.38
CA ILE A 56 -16.59 -38.87 -26.09
C ILE A 56 -16.02 -38.13 -27.32
N GLY A 57 -16.56 -38.35 -28.53
CA GLY A 57 -16.13 -37.70 -29.76
C GLY A 57 -16.69 -36.26 -29.98
N LEU A 58 -17.56 -35.76 -29.10
CA LEU A 58 -18.22 -34.45 -29.23
C LEU A 58 -17.96 -33.51 -28.04
N LEU A 59 -16.85 -33.74 -27.32
CA LEU A 59 -16.30 -32.62 -26.53
C LEU A 59 -15.68 -31.65 -27.54
N PRO A 60 -16.25 -30.47 -27.75
CA PRO A 60 -15.51 -29.44 -28.46
C PRO A 60 -14.23 -29.27 -27.66
N ALA A 61 -13.08 -29.49 -28.29
CA ALA A 61 -11.83 -28.92 -27.79
C ALA A 61 -12.10 -27.44 -27.68
N ALA A 62 -12.49 -26.99 -26.49
CA ALA A 62 -12.47 -25.59 -26.13
C ALA A 62 -10.99 -25.19 -26.24
N VAL A 63 -10.60 -24.83 -27.45
CA VAL A 63 -9.41 -24.03 -27.66
C VAL A 63 -9.62 -22.84 -26.74
N PHE A 64 -8.95 -22.81 -25.61
CA PHE A 64 -8.81 -21.63 -24.79
C PHE A 64 -8.05 -20.60 -25.66
N ALA A 65 -8.74 -19.99 -26.62
CA ALA A 65 -8.30 -18.75 -27.21
C ALA A 65 -8.16 -17.81 -26.02
N GLN A 66 -6.95 -17.42 -25.70
CA GLN A 66 -6.69 -16.43 -24.67
C GLN A 66 -7.53 -15.20 -25.01
N GLN A 67 -8.62 -15.02 -24.27
CA GLN A 67 -9.56 -13.93 -24.51
C GLN A 67 -8.81 -12.63 -24.24
N THR A 68 -8.64 -11.79 -25.25
CA THR A 68 -8.02 -10.48 -25.10
C THR A 68 -9.07 -9.47 -24.66
N VAL A 69 -8.78 -8.72 -23.61
CA VAL A 69 -9.64 -7.65 -23.08
C VAL A 69 -9.01 -6.32 -23.46
N SER A 70 -9.67 -5.55 -24.34
CA SER A 70 -9.20 -4.22 -24.70
C SER A 70 -9.42 -3.24 -23.55
N ILE A 71 -8.41 -2.41 -23.24
CA ILE A 71 -8.46 -1.45 -22.16
C ILE A 71 -7.71 -0.16 -22.54
N SER A 72 -8.24 0.99 -22.14
CA SER A 72 -7.61 2.30 -22.35
C SER A 72 -6.79 2.77 -21.14
N LYS A 73 -5.83 3.69 -21.36
CA LYS A 73 -5.05 4.30 -20.28
C LYS A 73 -5.95 4.96 -19.22
N ALA A 74 -6.98 5.70 -19.67
CA ALA A 74 -7.90 6.38 -18.77
C ALA A 74 -8.68 5.41 -17.89
N GLU A 75 -9.18 4.32 -18.47
CA GLU A 75 -9.90 3.28 -17.74
C GLU A 75 -9.01 2.57 -16.69
N VAL A 76 -7.75 2.25 -17.04
CA VAL A 76 -6.80 1.67 -16.08
C VAL A 76 -6.55 2.62 -14.92
N LEU A 77 -6.30 3.92 -15.20
CA LEU A 77 -6.07 4.93 -14.17
C LEU A 77 -7.28 5.08 -13.25
N GLU A 78 -8.48 5.15 -13.80
CA GLU A 78 -9.72 5.24 -13.00
C GLU A 78 -9.88 4.04 -12.07
N LYS A 79 -9.72 2.82 -12.59
CA LYS A 79 -9.80 1.58 -11.79
C LYS A 79 -8.75 1.54 -10.70
N VAL A 80 -7.51 1.94 -10.99
CA VAL A 80 -6.44 1.98 -9.98
C VAL A 80 -6.77 2.98 -8.87
N ILE A 81 -7.24 4.17 -9.20
CA ILE A 81 -7.61 5.19 -8.20
C ILE A 81 -8.76 4.68 -7.31
N GLN A 82 -9.73 3.97 -7.87
CA GLN A 82 -10.90 3.51 -7.12
C GLN A 82 -10.66 2.23 -6.33
N GLN A 83 -9.81 1.33 -6.81
CA GLN A 83 -9.78 -0.05 -6.32
C GLN A 83 -8.44 -0.47 -5.71
N ASN A 84 -7.35 0.27 -5.93
CA ASN A 84 -6.02 -0.13 -5.50
C ASN A 84 -5.91 -0.23 -3.98
N ASN A 85 -5.40 -1.35 -3.49
CA ASN A 85 -5.30 -1.62 -2.06
C ASN A 85 -4.35 -0.66 -1.32
N LYS A 86 -3.31 -0.11 -1.98
CA LYS A 86 -2.41 0.87 -1.34
C LYS A 86 -3.15 2.16 -1.01
N LEU A 87 -4.09 2.61 -1.87
CA LEU A 87 -4.93 3.77 -1.58
C LEU A 87 -5.91 3.48 -0.45
N LYS A 88 -6.59 2.33 -0.48
CA LYS A 88 -7.50 1.92 0.59
C LYS A 88 -6.78 1.79 1.93
N ILE A 89 -5.57 1.26 1.97
CA ILE A 89 -4.73 1.20 3.18
C ILE A 89 -4.39 2.63 3.64
N GLY A 90 -4.01 3.52 2.75
CA GLY A 90 -3.74 4.92 3.06
C GLY A 90 -4.97 5.65 3.62
N GLU A 91 -6.17 5.39 3.09
CA GLU A 91 -7.44 5.91 3.62
C GLU A 91 -7.68 5.45 5.07
N GLN A 92 -7.42 4.17 5.37
CA GLN A 92 -7.51 3.68 6.74
C GLN A 92 -6.48 4.33 7.68
N GLN A 93 -5.28 4.62 7.19
CA GLN A 93 -4.27 5.37 7.95
C GLN A 93 -4.73 6.80 8.25
N VAL A 94 -5.36 7.48 7.29
CA VAL A 94 -5.96 8.80 7.49
C VAL A 94 -7.10 8.75 8.52
N LEU A 95 -7.95 7.71 8.46
CA LEU A 95 -9.02 7.51 9.44
C LEU A 95 -8.46 7.22 10.84
N ALA A 96 -7.39 6.43 10.96
CA ALA A 96 -6.72 6.17 12.22
C ALA A 96 -6.14 7.48 12.82
N ALA A 97 -5.41 8.26 12.02
CA ALA A 97 -4.87 9.54 12.47
C ALA A 97 -5.97 10.54 12.86
N LYS A 98 -7.14 10.51 12.17
CA LYS A 98 -8.34 11.26 12.57
C LYS A 98 -8.89 10.77 13.90
N GLY A 99 -8.88 9.46 14.12
CA GLY A 99 -9.26 8.85 15.40
C GLY A 99 -8.38 9.36 16.55
N ASP A 100 -7.06 9.39 16.34
CA ASP A 100 -6.11 9.92 17.33
C ASP A 100 -6.35 11.40 17.60
N TYR A 101 -6.62 12.20 16.56
CA TYR A 101 -7.03 13.60 16.74
C TYR A 101 -8.33 13.71 17.55
N ASN A 102 -9.32 12.87 17.30
CA ASN A 102 -10.58 12.88 18.05
C ASN A 102 -10.39 12.46 19.51
N GLN A 103 -9.48 11.54 19.82
CA GLN A 103 -9.14 11.16 21.20
C GLN A 103 -8.67 12.35 22.02
N THR A 104 -8.03 13.35 21.40
CA THR A 104 -7.61 14.58 22.08
C THR A 104 -8.78 15.42 22.64
N ASN A 105 -10.03 15.12 22.27
CA ASN A 105 -11.20 15.73 22.88
C ASN A 105 -11.26 15.46 24.39
N ALA A 106 -10.70 14.35 24.86
CA ALA A 106 -10.60 14.01 26.28
C ALA A 106 -9.82 15.08 27.09
N PHE A 107 -9.00 15.92 26.44
CA PHE A 107 -8.33 17.03 27.11
C PHE A 107 -9.27 18.20 27.48
N PHE A 108 -10.49 18.22 26.96
CA PHE A 108 -11.45 19.32 27.08
C PHE A 108 -12.86 18.89 27.48
N LEU A 109 -13.19 17.62 27.27
CA LEU A 109 -14.51 17.08 27.58
C LEU A 109 -14.51 16.37 28.93
N PRO A 110 -15.67 16.27 29.60
CA PRO A 110 -15.77 15.54 30.85
C PRO A 110 -15.54 14.04 30.63
N ASN A 111 -14.85 13.45 31.60
CA ASN A 111 -14.80 12.01 31.77
C ASN A 111 -15.87 11.62 32.81
N ILE A 112 -16.82 10.79 32.41
CA ILE A 112 -17.93 10.34 33.29
C ILE A 112 -17.75 8.83 33.47
N ILE A 113 -17.68 8.42 34.77
CA ILE A 113 -17.50 7.02 35.16
C ILE A 113 -18.67 6.63 36.06
N ALA A 114 -19.32 5.55 35.75
CA ALA A 114 -20.27 4.87 36.64
C ALA A 114 -19.62 3.60 37.19
N SER A 115 -19.67 3.44 38.51
CA SER A 115 -19.14 2.26 39.19
C SER A 115 -20.10 1.73 40.22
N HIS A 116 -20.11 0.43 40.45
CA HIS A 116 -20.79 -0.25 41.54
C HIS A 116 -19.79 -1.13 42.27
N SER A 117 -19.69 -0.97 43.57
CA SER A 117 -18.75 -1.73 44.40
C SER A 117 -19.44 -2.24 45.67
N GLY A 118 -19.12 -3.46 46.10
CA GLY A 118 -19.51 -4.02 47.38
C GLY A 118 -18.29 -4.24 48.27
N MET A 119 -18.39 -3.84 49.51
CA MET A 119 -17.34 -4.02 50.51
C MET A 119 -17.96 -4.56 51.80
N ALA A 120 -17.13 -5.33 52.52
CA ALA A 120 -17.44 -5.81 53.87
C ALA A 120 -16.29 -5.56 54.79
N THR A 121 -16.50 -5.09 56.00
CA THR A 121 -15.42 -4.77 56.92
C THR A 121 -15.84 -4.99 58.37
N THR A 122 -14.81 -5.33 59.20
CA THR A 122 -14.85 -5.30 60.64
C THR A 122 -13.92 -4.23 61.20
N ASN A 123 -13.31 -3.40 60.31
CA ASN A 123 -12.49 -2.27 60.76
C ASN A 123 -13.41 -1.25 61.46
N PRO A 124 -13.10 -0.87 62.72
CA PRO A 124 -13.98 -0.03 63.53
C PRO A 124 -14.41 1.28 62.83
N LEU A 125 -13.45 2.05 62.33
CA LEU A 125 -13.68 3.33 61.69
C LEU A 125 -14.47 3.16 60.37
N MET A 126 -14.13 2.18 59.56
CA MET A 126 -14.85 1.91 58.31
C MET A 126 -16.25 1.37 58.56
N ALA A 127 -16.44 0.47 59.50
CA ALA A 127 -17.73 -0.08 59.85
C ALA A 127 -18.70 1.00 60.33
N PHE A 128 -18.21 1.91 61.19
CA PHE A 128 -19.00 3.07 61.64
C PHE A 128 -19.32 4.01 60.44
N GLY A 129 -18.37 4.34 59.61
CA GLY A 129 -18.54 5.17 58.44
C GLY A 129 -19.50 4.57 57.40
N PHE A 130 -19.47 3.23 57.23
CA PHE A 130 -20.43 2.54 56.33
C PHE A 130 -21.86 2.64 56.81
N LYS A 131 -22.10 2.43 58.15
CA LYS A 131 -23.42 2.62 58.72
C LYS A 131 -23.91 4.06 58.63
N LEU A 132 -23.00 5.04 58.81
CA LEU A 132 -23.30 6.45 58.68
C LEU A 132 -23.72 6.83 57.24
N ASN A 133 -22.97 6.35 56.24
CA ASN A 133 -23.27 6.59 54.86
C ASN A 133 -24.59 5.94 54.40
N GLN A 134 -24.96 4.82 55.01
CA GLN A 134 -26.25 4.14 54.76
C GLN A 134 -27.40 4.72 55.57
N GLU A 135 -27.18 5.73 56.43
CA GLU A 135 -28.19 6.33 57.32
C GLU A 135 -28.85 5.34 58.29
N ILE A 136 -28.17 4.25 58.66
CA ILE A 136 -28.65 3.18 59.55
C ILE A 136 -28.11 3.21 60.96
N LEU A 137 -27.39 4.29 61.35
CA LEU A 137 -26.89 4.45 62.70
C LEU A 137 -28.00 4.53 63.75
N THR A 138 -27.81 3.79 64.82
CA THR A 138 -28.68 3.80 65.99
C THR A 138 -27.90 4.27 67.22
N GLN A 139 -28.60 4.58 68.32
CA GLN A 139 -27.97 4.96 69.60
C GLN A 139 -27.03 3.86 70.18
N ALA A 140 -27.35 2.59 69.88
CA ALA A 140 -26.53 1.44 70.31
C ALA A 140 -25.17 1.37 69.60
N ASP A 141 -25.02 1.97 68.43
CA ASP A 141 -23.75 2.00 67.66
C ASP A 141 -22.71 2.93 68.29
N PHE A 142 -23.09 3.76 69.26
CA PHE A 142 -22.19 4.65 70.02
C PHE A 142 -21.67 3.97 71.35
N ASP A 143 -22.05 2.70 71.65
CA ASP A 143 -21.40 1.95 72.74
C ASP A 143 -19.91 1.72 72.45
N PRO A 144 -18.99 2.06 73.38
CA PRO A 144 -17.57 1.86 73.19
C PRO A 144 -17.16 0.41 72.85
N ASN A 145 -17.89 -0.57 73.34
CA ASN A 145 -17.57 -1.98 73.02
C ASN A 145 -17.96 -2.29 71.55
N SER A 146 -19.09 -1.81 71.10
CA SER A 146 -19.55 -1.96 69.69
C SER A 146 -18.68 -1.18 68.73
N LEU A 147 -18.20 0.02 69.09
CA LEU A 147 -17.29 0.84 68.29
C LEU A 147 -15.90 0.18 68.14
N ASN A 148 -15.37 -0.43 69.21
CA ASN A 148 -14.05 -1.05 69.19
C ASN A 148 -14.05 -2.44 68.55
N ASN A 149 -15.15 -3.18 68.61
CA ASN A 149 -15.32 -4.54 68.07
C ASN A 149 -16.60 -4.65 67.27
N PRO A 150 -16.72 -3.97 66.13
CA PRO A 150 -17.91 -4.00 65.33
C PRO A 150 -18.15 -5.37 64.69
N SER A 151 -19.40 -5.77 64.56
CA SER A 151 -19.80 -6.86 63.67
C SER A 151 -19.45 -6.49 62.22
N GLN A 152 -19.39 -7.50 61.37
CA GLN A 152 -19.17 -7.25 59.94
C GLN A 152 -20.29 -6.39 59.34
N VAL A 153 -19.89 -5.27 58.73
CA VAL A 153 -20.78 -4.35 58.03
C VAL A 153 -20.56 -4.47 56.53
N HIS A 154 -21.63 -4.58 55.77
CA HIS A 154 -21.63 -4.60 54.32
C HIS A 154 -22.06 -3.22 53.82
N ILE A 155 -21.48 -2.77 52.69
CA ILE A 155 -21.91 -1.61 51.97
C ILE A 155 -21.79 -1.88 50.45
N PHE A 156 -22.87 -1.57 49.74
CA PHE A 156 -22.86 -1.47 48.27
C PHE A 156 -22.95 -0.01 47.91
N THR A 157 -22.06 0.41 47.03
CA THR A 157 -21.97 1.82 46.60
C THR A 157 -22.11 1.89 45.08
N THR A 158 -23.13 2.57 44.60
CA THR A 158 -23.25 2.96 43.18
C THR A 158 -22.83 4.40 43.07
N LYS A 159 -21.74 4.66 42.31
CA LYS A 159 -21.12 6.00 42.16
C LYS A 159 -21.15 6.42 40.71
N ILE A 160 -21.61 7.63 40.43
CA ILE A 160 -21.36 8.35 39.18
C ILE A 160 -20.39 9.49 39.46
N GLU A 161 -19.24 9.50 38.78
CA GLU A 161 -18.21 10.48 38.93
C GLU A 161 -17.97 11.18 37.60
N ALA A 162 -17.86 12.51 37.60
CA ALA A 162 -17.51 13.33 36.46
C ALA A 162 -16.27 14.16 36.77
N GLN A 163 -15.28 14.12 35.86
CA GLN A 163 -14.09 14.96 35.90
C GLN A 163 -14.02 15.80 34.64
N GLN A 164 -13.92 17.12 34.78
CA GLN A 164 -13.86 18.09 33.69
C GLN A 164 -12.56 18.88 33.77
N PRO A 165 -11.62 18.73 32.79
CA PRO A 165 -10.49 19.63 32.66
C PRO A 165 -10.99 21.06 32.35
N LEU A 166 -10.64 22.02 33.18
CA LEU A 166 -10.99 23.44 32.99
C LEU A 166 -9.82 24.21 32.35
N ILE A 167 -8.60 23.95 32.83
CA ILE A 167 -7.36 24.50 32.28
C ILE A 167 -6.37 23.38 32.05
N ASN A 168 -6.11 23.11 30.76
CA ASN A 168 -5.12 22.14 30.29
C ASN A 168 -4.39 22.70 29.07
N VAL A 169 -3.41 23.58 29.29
CA VAL A 169 -2.67 24.24 28.20
C VAL A 169 -1.82 23.26 27.41
N GLU A 170 -1.26 22.26 28.05
CA GLU A 170 -0.54 21.16 27.39
C GLU A 170 -1.43 20.45 26.37
N GLY A 171 -2.67 20.10 26.73
CA GLY A 171 -3.63 19.43 25.87
C GLY A 171 -3.97 20.23 24.59
N ILE A 172 -3.96 21.57 24.67
CA ILE A 172 -4.15 22.43 23.48
C ILE A 172 -3.06 22.16 22.42
N PHE A 173 -1.79 22.07 22.84
CA PHE A 173 -0.69 21.83 21.92
C PHE A 173 -0.62 20.39 21.46
N GLN A 174 -0.94 19.42 22.32
CA GLN A 174 -1.07 18.01 21.93
C GLN A 174 -2.16 17.83 20.86
N ARG A 175 -3.31 18.52 21.01
CA ARG A 175 -4.34 18.52 19.98
C ARG A 175 -3.88 19.10 18.65
N LYS A 176 -3.11 20.21 18.69
CA LYS A 176 -2.52 20.80 17.49
C LYS A 176 -1.51 19.87 16.84
N ALA A 177 -0.72 19.15 17.62
CA ALA A 177 0.21 18.15 17.12
C ALA A 177 -0.53 16.99 16.42
N ALA A 178 -1.57 16.44 17.06
CA ALA A 178 -2.39 15.39 16.46
C ALA A 178 -3.08 15.85 15.17
N LYS A 179 -3.57 17.11 15.11
CA LYS A 179 -4.12 17.69 13.89
C LYS A 179 -3.08 17.79 12.78
N ALA A 180 -1.87 18.22 13.09
CA ALA A 180 -0.78 18.30 12.12
C ALA A 180 -0.39 16.90 11.60
N THR A 181 -0.32 15.89 12.48
CA THR A 181 -0.09 14.49 12.09
C THR A 181 -1.18 13.98 11.16
N TRP A 182 -2.45 14.23 11.47
CA TRP A 182 -3.56 13.88 10.58
C TRP A 182 -3.42 14.55 9.20
N SER A 183 -3.12 15.87 9.16
CA SER A 183 -2.87 16.58 7.90
C SER A 183 -1.70 15.99 7.12
N ALA A 184 -0.59 15.64 7.80
CA ALA A 184 0.55 14.96 7.17
C ALA A 184 0.14 13.64 6.51
N THR A 185 -0.66 12.83 7.19
CA THR A 185 -1.15 11.54 6.67
C THR A 185 -2.06 11.73 5.44
N GLN A 186 -2.88 12.79 5.42
CA GLN A 186 -3.69 13.14 4.23
C GLN A 186 -2.81 13.48 3.03
N MET A 187 -1.75 14.25 3.23
CA MET A 187 -0.82 14.59 2.15
C MET A 187 -0.01 13.38 1.67
N GLN A 188 0.36 12.47 2.56
CA GLN A 188 0.98 11.20 2.20
C GLN A 188 0.06 10.33 1.33
N LEU A 189 -1.24 10.27 1.65
CA LEU A 189 -2.23 9.59 0.82
C LEU A 189 -2.31 10.22 -0.58
N ALA A 190 -2.38 11.55 -0.66
CA ALA A 190 -2.41 12.26 -1.93
C ALA A 190 -1.16 11.93 -2.78
N ARG A 191 0.03 11.97 -2.17
CA ARG A 191 1.28 11.61 -2.87
C ARG A 191 1.32 10.14 -3.29
N THR A 192 0.75 9.24 -2.51
CA THR A 192 0.60 7.84 -2.90
C THR A 192 -0.27 7.69 -4.15
N GLY A 193 -1.33 8.47 -4.27
CA GLY A 193 -2.17 8.54 -5.47
C GLY A 193 -1.40 9.03 -6.70
N ASP A 194 -0.58 10.07 -6.55
CA ASP A 194 0.27 10.58 -7.63
C ASP A 194 1.29 9.54 -8.10
N TYR A 195 1.95 8.86 -7.15
CA TYR A 195 2.91 7.81 -7.44
C TYR A 195 2.25 6.62 -8.17
N LEU A 196 1.07 6.19 -7.71
CA LEU A 196 0.33 5.11 -8.35
C LEU A 196 -0.14 5.50 -9.76
N SER A 197 -0.48 6.78 -9.99
CA SER A 197 -0.82 7.28 -11.33
C SER A 197 0.39 7.17 -12.27
N LEU A 198 1.58 7.59 -11.83
CA LEU A 198 2.81 7.43 -12.60
C LEU A 198 3.15 5.96 -12.86
N GLU A 199 3.06 5.11 -11.84
CA GLU A 199 3.37 3.67 -11.97
C GLU A 199 2.39 2.97 -12.93
N THR A 200 1.11 3.36 -12.89
CA THR A 200 0.07 2.86 -13.80
C THR A 200 0.34 3.31 -15.24
N GLU A 201 0.70 4.57 -15.44
CA GLU A 201 1.03 5.09 -16.77
C GLU A 201 2.26 4.39 -17.34
N LYS A 202 3.30 4.18 -16.53
CA LYS A 202 4.49 3.41 -16.90
C LYS A 202 4.12 1.97 -17.29
N ALA A 203 3.34 1.28 -16.47
CA ALA A 203 2.92 -0.10 -16.73
C ALA A 203 2.06 -0.21 -18.00
N TYR A 204 1.20 0.76 -18.26
CA TYR A 204 0.41 0.81 -19.50
C TYR A 204 1.31 1.00 -20.74
N MET A 205 2.28 1.92 -20.68
CA MET A 205 3.27 2.11 -21.75
C MET A 205 4.15 0.86 -21.94
N GLN A 206 4.46 0.13 -20.87
CA GLN A 206 5.16 -1.16 -20.96
C GLN A 206 4.32 -2.23 -21.68
N LEU A 207 3.00 -2.24 -21.46
CA LEU A 207 2.11 -3.13 -22.20
C LEU A 207 2.09 -2.80 -23.70
N GLN A 208 2.00 -1.51 -24.04
CA GLN A 208 2.10 -1.05 -25.42
C GLN A 208 3.43 -1.46 -26.08
N LEU A 209 4.54 -1.29 -25.38
CA LEU A 209 5.88 -1.72 -25.82
C LEU A 209 5.96 -3.23 -26.03
N ALA A 210 5.40 -4.03 -25.10
CA ALA A 210 5.38 -5.48 -25.22
C ALA A 210 4.62 -5.94 -26.47
N TYR A 211 3.46 -5.34 -26.78
CA TYR A 211 2.73 -5.60 -28.01
C TYR A 211 3.51 -5.18 -29.26
N LYS A 212 4.20 -4.04 -29.24
CA LYS A 212 5.08 -3.62 -30.35
C LYS A 212 6.25 -4.57 -30.56
N SER A 213 6.80 -5.10 -29.49
CA SER A 213 7.86 -6.11 -29.60
C SER A 213 7.37 -7.41 -30.23
N VAL A 214 6.15 -7.85 -29.90
CA VAL A 214 5.53 -9.02 -30.54
C VAL A 214 5.32 -8.74 -32.04
N GLU A 215 4.75 -7.60 -32.41
CA GLU A 215 4.51 -7.20 -33.81
C GLU A 215 5.80 -7.21 -34.64
N VAL A 216 6.90 -6.62 -34.11
CA VAL A 216 8.21 -6.62 -34.78
C VAL A 216 8.75 -8.03 -34.96
N LEU A 217 8.66 -8.88 -33.93
CA LEU A 217 9.20 -10.24 -33.97
C LEU A 217 8.31 -11.19 -34.82
N GLU A 218 7.00 -10.99 -34.91
CA GLU A 218 6.14 -11.71 -35.85
C GLU A 218 6.51 -11.39 -37.29
N THR A 219 6.69 -10.11 -37.61
CA THR A 219 7.16 -9.69 -38.95
C THR A 219 8.54 -10.25 -39.27
N SER A 220 9.47 -10.24 -38.30
CA SER A 220 10.81 -10.80 -38.44
C SER A 220 10.79 -12.32 -38.64
N HIS A 221 9.89 -13.02 -37.95
CA HIS A 221 9.73 -14.48 -38.07
C HIS A 221 9.15 -14.87 -39.45
N GLU A 222 8.17 -14.11 -39.94
CA GLU A 222 7.65 -14.30 -41.31
C GLU A 222 8.74 -14.10 -42.37
N ALA A 223 9.55 -13.03 -42.25
CA ALA A 223 10.66 -12.75 -43.16
C ALA A 223 11.73 -13.86 -43.11
N ALA A 224 12.11 -14.32 -41.92
CA ALA A 224 13.07 -15.40 -41.74
C ALA A 224 12.59 -16.71 -42.35
N ASN A 225 11.30 -17.08 -42.23
CA ASN A 225 10.71 -18.25 -42.83
C ASN A 225 10.69 -18.14 -44.36
N GLU A 226 10.37 -16.98 -44.93
CA GLU A 226 10.43 -16.76 -46.36
C GLU A 226 11.86 -16.91 -46.90
N ASN A 227 12.87 -16.38 -46.19
CA ASN A 227 14.27 -16.57 -46.54
C ASN A 227 14.72 -18.02 -46.45
N LEU A 228 14.22 -18.77 -45.47
CA LEU A 228 14.48 -20.20 -45.37
C LEU A 228 13.88 -20.96 -46.58
N ARG A 229 12.69 -20.57 -47.04
CA ARG A 229 12.06 -21.14 -48.25
C ARG A 229 12.91 -20.86 -49.48
N LEU A 230 13.38 -19.62 -49.65
CA LEU A 230 14.24 -19.21 -50.78
C LEU A 230 15.59 -19.93 -50.73
N ALA A 231 16.24 -20.00 -49.57
CA ALA A 231 17.51 -20.69 -49.37
C ALA A 231 17.39 -22.22 -49.72
N ASN A 232 16.32 -22.87 -49.30
CA ASN A 232 16.07 -24.24 -49.63
C ASN A 232 15.87 -24.46 -51.15
N ASN A 233 15.20 -23.56 -51.85
CA ASN A 233 15.03 -23.62 -53.28
C ASN A 233 16.38 -23.45 -54.04
N SER A 234 17.19 -22.45 -53.64
CA SER A 234 18.50 -22.20 -54.19
C SER A 234 19.48 -23.35 -53.93
N PHE A 235 19.40 -24.00 -52.77
CA PHE A 235 20.18 -25.21 -52.46
C PHE A 235 19.81 -26.36 -53.38
N LYS A 236 18.50 -26.59 -53.61
CA LYS A 236 18.04 -27.64 -54.56
C LYS A 236 18.54 -27.42 -55.99
N GLN A 237 18.73 -26.16 -56.36
CA GLN A 237 19.27 -25.77 -57.67
C GLN A 237 20.81 -25.75 -57.73
N GLY A 238 21.48 -26.01 -56.59
CA GLY A 238 22.95 -26.05 -56.51
C GLY A 238 23.62 -24.66 -56.36
N TYR A 239 22.84 -23.58 -56.14
CA TYR A 239 23.39 -22.20 -55.97
C TYR A 239 23.85 -21.90 -54.56
N LEU A 240 23.36 -22.64 -53.54
CA LEU A 240 23.78 -22.47 -52.13
C LEU A 240 24.30 -23.79 -51.56
N GLN A 241 25.18 -23.66 -50.53
CA GLN A 241 25.70 -24.78 -49.77
C GLN A 241 24.71 -25.17 -48.63
N LYS A 242 24.85 -26.41 -48.11
CA LYS A 242 24.05 -26.85 -46.94
C LYS A 242 24.27 -26.04 -45.71
N SER A 243 25.48 -25.50 -45.52
CA SER A 243 25.86 -24.57 -44.46
C SER A 243 25.03 -23.26 -44.48
N ASP A 244 24.73 -22.74 -45.68
CA ASP A 244 23.94 -21.51 -45.84
C ASP A 244 22.48 -21.74 -45.40
N VAL A 245 21.90 -22.86 -45.79
CA VAL A 245 20.56 -23.27 -45.38
C VAL A 245 20.48 -23.41 -43.84
N LEU A 246 21.48 -24.08 -43.25
CA LEU A 246 21.54 -24.25 -41.78
C LEU A 246 21.67 -22.93 -41.07
N ALA A 247 22.42 -21.94 -41.59
CA ALA A 247 22.53 -20.60 -41.02
C ALA A 247 21.17 -19.88 -41.00
N VAL A 248 20.41 -19.97 -42.10
CA VAL A 248 19.03 -19.42 -42.16
C VAL A 248 18.09 -20.13 -41.18
N GLN A 249 18.21 -21.46 -41.06
CA GLN A 249 17.41 -22.24 -40.12
C GLN A 249 17.69 -21.83 -38.64
N VAL A 250 18.95 -21.63 -38.28
CA VAL A 250 19.32 -21.11 -36.94
C VAL A 250 18.65 -19.76 -36.71
N ARG A 251 18.66 -18.85 -37.70
CA ARG A 251 17.99 -17.54 -37.58
C ARG A 251 16.47 -17.67 -37.32
N VAL A 252 15.78 -18.57 -38.02
CA VAL A 252 14.34 -18.83 -37.77
C VAL A 252 14.13 -19.22 -36.31
N THR A 253 14.91 -20.21 -35.82
CA THR A 253 14.77 -20.71 -34.45
C THR A 253 15.09 -19.59 -33.40
N GLU A 254 16.05 -18.74 -33.67
CA GLU A 254 16.37 -17.59 -32.79
C GLU A 254 15.20 -16.61 -32.70
N VAL A 255 14.62 -16.23 -33.83
CA VAL A 255 13.48 -15.28 -33.85
C VAL A 255 12.23 -15.91 -33.23
N GLU A 256 11.99 -17.21 -33.46
CA GLU A 256 10.89 -17.94 -32.83
C GLU A 256 11.02 -17.93 -31.30
N ASN A 257 12.22 -18.19 -30.79
CA ASN A 257 12.51 -18.13 -29.35
C ASN A 257 12.29 -16.72 -28.79
N GLN A 258 12.77 -15.67 -29.47
CA GLN A 258 12.54 -14.27 -29.07
C GLN A 258 11.06 -13.90 -29.07
N LEU A 259 10.28 -14.38 -30.05
CA LEU A 259 8.85 -14.16 -30.16
C LEU A 259 8.10 -14.83 -28.97
N GLN A 260 8.50 -16.03 -28.60
CA GLN A 260 7.92 -16.72 -27.44
C GLN A 260 8.16 -15.94 -26.16
N TYR A 261 9.38 -15.41 -25.92
CA TYR A 261 9.66 -14.54 -24.77
C TYR A 261 8.84 -13.25 -24.80
N ALA A 262 8.70 -12.63 -25.98
CA ALA A 262 7.90 -11.41 -26.10
C ALA A 262 6.41 -11.65 -25.78
N LYS A 263 5.84 -12.78 -26.25
CA LYS A 263 4.46 -13.18 -25.92
C LYS A 263 4.29 -13.45 -24.42
N SER A 264 5.24 -14.09 -23.77
CA SER A 264 5.24 -14.29 -22.32
C SER A 264 5.32 -12.95 -21.57
N ASN A 265 6.10 -11.98 -22.06
CA ASN A 265 6.21 -10.68 -21.46
C ASN A 265 4.89 -9.88 -21.53
N VAL A 266 4.12 -10.01 -22.60
CA VAL A 266 2.76 -9.43 -22.69
C VAL A 266 1.89 -9.92 -21.55
N ILE A 267 1.93 -11.22 -21.25
CA ILE A 267 1.17 -11.81 -20.13
C ILE A 267 1.64 -11.22 -18.80
N ASN A 268 2.95 -11.17 -18.55
CA ASN A 268 3.52 -10.65 -17.31
C ASN A 268 3.10 -9.19 -17.05
N VAL A 269 3.16 -8.34 -18.07
CA VAL A 269 2.77 -6.92 -17.92
C VAL A 269 1.26 -6.77 -17.78
N SER A 270 0.47 -7.61 -18.46
CA SER A 270 -0.98 -7.67 -18.30
C SER A 270 -1.37 -8.04 -16.87
N GLU A 271 -0.74 -9.05 -16.29
CA GLU A 271 -0.97 -9.46 -14.89
C GLU A 271 -0.55 -8.37 -13.89
N TYR A 272 0.54 -7.66 -14.18
CA TYR A 272 0.96 -6.54 -13.35
C TYR A 272 -0.05 -5.38 -13.36
N LEU A 273 -0.62 -5.05 -14.53
CA LEU A 273 -1.70 -4.05 -14.62
C LEU A 273 -2.97 -4.52 -13.90
N ALA A 274 -3.32 -5.80 -14.02
CA ALA A 274 -4.44 -6.38 -13.29
C ALA A 274 -4.24 -6.28 -11.75
N LEU A 275 -3.01 -6.53 -11.29
CA LEU A 275 -2.64 -6.33 -9.88
C LEU A 275 -2.78 -4.88 -9.44
N LEU A 276 -2.36 -3.91 -10.26
CA LEU A 276 -2.51 -2.48 -9.94
C LEU A 276 -3.98 -2.08 -9.85
N MET A 277 -4.84 -2.61 -10.74
CA MET A 277 -6.30 -2.39 -10.71
C MET A 277 -7.00 -3.19 -9.60
N ASN A 278 -6.29 -4.10 -8.91
CA ASN A 278 -6.88 -5.05 -7.94
C ASN A 278 -8.05 -5.86 -8.54
N GLU A 279 -7.94 -6.24 -9.81
CA GLU A 279 -8.92 -7.02 -10.56
C GLU A 279 -8.37 -8.40 -10.95
N LYS A 280 -9.25 -9.40 -10.94
CA LYS A 280 -8.97 -10.69 -11.61
C LYS A 280 -9.43 -10.59 -13.05
N VAL A 281 -8.49 -10.38 -13.95
CA VAL A 281 -8.80 -10.32 -15.39
C VAL A 281 -8.83 -11.76 -15.97
N SER A 282 -9.95 -12.13 -16.57
CA SER A 282 -10.10 -13.42 -17.27
C SER A 282 -9.60 -13.27 -18.72
N GLY A 283 -8.29 -13.17 -18.91
CA GLY A 283 -7.69 -13.01 -20.24
C GLY A 283 -6.45 -12.11 -20.20
N VAL A 284 -5.92 -11.79 -21.38
CA VAL A 284 -4.76 -10.92 -21.53
C VAL A 284 -5.23 -9.51 -21.90
N LEU A 285 -4.78 -8.50 -21.17
CA LEU A 285 -5.09 -7.10 -21.45
C LEU A 285 -4.41 -6.67 -22.77
N LYS A 286 -5.16 -5.97 -23.62
CA LYS A 286 -4.67 -5.37 -24.86
C LYS A 286 -4.88 -3.86 -24.80
N PRO A 287 -3.84 -3.03 -24.99
CA PRO A 287 -4.02 -1.59 -25.02
C PRO A 287 -4.92 -1.18 -26.22
N SER A 288 -5.81 -0.22 -26.00
CA SER A 288 -6.70 0.29 -27.04
C SER A 288 -5.99 1.15 -28.08
N ASP A 289 -4.83 1.69 -27.72
CA ASP A 289 -3.98 2.56 -28.50
C ASP A 289 -2.55 2.02 -28.59
N SER A 290 -1.82 2.47 -29.60
CA SER A 290 -0.45 2.03 -29.87
C SER A 290 0.55 2.96 -29.18
N LEU A 291 1.77 2.44 -28.91
CA LEU A 291 2.87 3.25 -28.39
C LEU A 291 3.27 4.28 -29.45
N MET A 292 3.08 5.56 -29.15
CA MET A 292 3.46 6.71 -29.97
C MET A 292 4.24 7.71 -29.13
N VAL A 293 5.02 8.56 -29.79
CA VAL A 293 5.75 9.65 -29.12
C VAL A 293 4.74 10.65 -28.55
N SER A 294 4.81 10.88 -27.25
CA SER A 294 3.96 11.86 -26.57
C SER A 294 4.36 13.28 -26.93
N SER A 295 3.38 14.21 -26.99
CA SER A 295 3.64 15.62 -27.22
C SER A 295 4.45 16.23 -26.07
N GLU A 296 5.38 17.13 -26.40
CA GLU A 296 6.23 17.81 -25.42
C GLU A 296 5.43 18.78 -24.55
N LEU A 297 5.91 18.99 -23.31
CA LEU A 297 5.45 20.08 -22.45
C LEU A 297 5.99 21.42 -22.97
N ASN A 298 5.14 22.43 -23.01
CA ASN A 298 5.53 23.79 -23.42
C ASN A 298 6.45 24.49 -22.42
N SER A 299 6.49 24.03 -21.15
CA SER A 299 7.39 24.55 -20.10
C SER A 299 7.70 23.47 -19.07
N VAL A 300 8.94 23.44 -18.63
CA VAL A 300 9.37 22.60 -17.52
C VAL A 300 9.27 23.43 -16.24
N GLU A 301 8.29 23.11 -15.40
CA GLU A 301 8.05 23.80 -14.15
C GLU A 301 9.19 23.59 -13.14
N ASN A 302 9.26 24.45 -12.14
CA ASN A 302 10.17 24.32 -11.01
C ASN A 302 9.55 23.40 -9.94
N LEU A 303 10.37 23.00 -8.97
CA LEU A 303 9.89 22.25 -7.83
C LEU A 303 8.84 23.09 -7.07
N SER A 304 7.63 22.54 -6.90
CA SER A 304 6.57 23.21 -6.17
C SER A 304 6.65 22.90 -4.68
N ASN A 305 6.58 23.95 -3.86
CA ASN A 305 6.43 23.78 -2.41
C ASN A 305 5.05 23.23 -2.01
N SER A 306 4.05 23.28 -2.91
CA SER A 306 2.71 22.70 -2.69
C SER A 306 2.63 21.21 -3.00
N ARG A 307 3.73 20.60 -3.44
CA ARG A 307 3.80 19.16 -3.68
C ARG A 307 3.45 18.38 -2.42
N ALA A 308 2.56 17.40 -2.53
CA ALA A 308 1.94 16.74 -1.38
C ALA A 308 2.95 16.08 -0.42
N ASP A 309 4.06 15.52 -0.90
CA ASP A 309 5.10 14.96 -0.04
C ASP A 309 5.88 16.02 0.75
N ILE A 310 6.15 17.20 0.16
CA ILE A 310 6.77 18.33 0.85
C ILE A 310 5.83 18.86 1.94
N GLN A 311 4.54 19.01 1.62
CA GLN A 311 3.53 19.40 2.62
C GLN A 311 3.39 18.38 3.75
N ALA A 312 3.47 17.07 3.43
CA ALA A 312 3.46 16.03 4.46
C ALA A 312 4.62 16.18 5.44
N MET A 313 5.83 16.46 4.93
CA MET A 313 7.01 16.73 5.77
C MET A 313 6.87 18.02 6.59
N GLU A 314 6.31 19.08 6.01
CA GLU A 314 6.03 20.34 6.71
C GLU A 314 5.03 20.16 7.87
N PHE A 315 3.93 19.42 7.63
CA PHE A 315 2.99 19.08 8.70
C PHE A 315 3.62 18.15 9.74
N GLY A 316 4.51 17.24 9.35
CA GLY A 316 5.29 16.43 10.27
C GLY A 316 6.18 17.26 11.19
N ALA A 317 6.94 18.19 10.63
CA ALA A 317 7.76 19.12 11.39
C ALA A 317 6.92 20.03 12.33
N GLU A 318 5.74 20.49 11.87
CA GLU A 318 4.80 21.25 12.70
C GLU A 318 4.26 20.39 13.87
N ALA A 319 4.00 19.10 13.67
CA ALA A 319 3.59 18.20 14.74
C ALA A 319 4.65 18.11 15.85
N TYR A 320 5.93 17.93 15.49
CA TYR A 320 7.05 17.95 16.45
C TYR A 320 7.19 19.29 17.17
N LYS A 321 7.01 20.40 16.46
CA LYS A 321 7.00 21.73 17.05
C LYS A 321 5.88 21.90 18.08
N GLN A 322 4.68 21.40 17.79
CA GLN A 322 3.57 21.47 18.72
C GLN A 322 3.79 20.55 19.92
N ASN A 323 4.39 19.37 19.75
CA ASN A 323 4.78 18.50 20.85
C ASN A 323 5.84 19.16 21.76
N TYR A 324 6.85 19.81 21.19
CA TYR A 324 7.82 20.60 21.96
C TYR A 324 7.12 21.70 22.78
N LYS A 325 6.14 22.40 22.19
CA LYS A 325 5.34 23.39 22.93
C LYS A 325 4.51 22.73 24.03
N ALA A 326 3.91 21.57 23.77
CA ALA A 326 3.15 20.84 24.77
C ALA A 326 4.02 20.48 25.98
N ASP A 327 5.23 19.94 25.75
CA ASP A 327 6.17 19.60 26.81
C ASP A 327 6.62 20.83 27.63
N LYS A 328 6.75 22.01 27.01
CA LYS A 328 6.97 23.26 27.75
C LYS A 328 5.77 23.65 28.61
N MET A 329 4.55 23.35 28.20
CA MET A 329 3.34 23.69 28.97
C MET A 329 3.11 22.76 30.17
N THR A 330 3.84 21.64 30.29
CA THR A 330 3.82 20.80 31.50
C THR A 330 4.33 21.54 32.78
N PHE A 331 5.05 22.64 32.60
CA PHE A 331 5.46 23.49 33.70
C PHE A 331 4.32 24.37 34.27
N LEU A 332 3.20 24.47 33.61
CA LEU A 332 2.03 25.20 34.04
C LEU A 332 1.11 24.37 34.93
N PRO A 333 0.36 24.93 35.86
CA PRO A 333 -0.65 24.22 36.61
C PRO A 333 -1.81 23.78 35.73
N LYS A 334 -2.49 22.69 36.15
CA LYS A 334 -3.74 22.20 35.57
C LYS A 334 -4.88 22.40 36.56
N LEU A 335 -6.03 22.84 36.07
CA LEU A 335 -7.25 22.99 36.85
C LEU A 335 -8.30 21.99 36.34
N ASN A 336 -8.81 21.16 37.24
CA ASN A 336 -9.89 20.23 36.95
C ASN A 336 -11.06 20.52 37.92
N ALA A 337 -12.28 20.50 37.41
CA ALA A 337 -13.49 20.34 38.22
C ALA A 337 -13.82 18.85 38.33
N PHE A 338 -14.37 18.49 39.47
CA PHE A 338 -14.87 17.12 39.69
C PHE A 338 -16.19 17.14 40.46
N GLY A 339 -16.96 16.09 40.28
CA GLY A 339 -18.18 15.87 41.06
C GLY A 339 -18.55 14.41 41.08
N SER A 340 -19.09 13.95 42.20
CA SER A 340 -19.67 12.60 42.29
C SER A 340 -21.03 12.63 42.94
N TYR A 341 -21.86 11.68 42.56
CA TYR A 341 -23.09 11.34 43.21
C TYR A 341 -23.03 9.86 43.57
N GLU A 342 -23.30 9.53 44.83
CA GLU A 342 -23.11 8.21 45.40
C GLU A 342 -24.41 7.74 46.04
N LEU A 343 -24.77 6.48 45.77
CA LEU A 343 -25.91 5.79 46.38
C LEU A 343 -25.38 4.67 47.24
N TYR A 344 -25.88 4.53 48.45
CA TYR A 344 -25.43 3.57 49.46
C TYR A 344 -26.55 2.65 49.91
N ASP A 345 -26.25 1.39 50.15
CA ASP A 345 -27.16 0.39 50.67
C ASP A 345 -26.37 -0.79 51.27
N ASP A 346 -27.05 -1.61 52.13
CA ASP A 346 -26.52 -2.90 52.57
C ASP A 346 -26.84 -4.06 51.61
N GLN A 347 -27.70 -3.79 50.60
CA GLN A 347 -28.12 -4.74 49.57
C GLN A 347 -27.62 -4.29 48.19
N ILE A 348 -27.29 -5.30 47.37
CA ILE A 348 -26.80 -5.07 46.01
C ILE A 348 -27.87 -4.41 45.13
N PHE A 349 -27.50 -3.33 44.43
CA PHE A 349 -28.39 -2.54 43.56
C PHE A 349 -29.60 -1.85 44.23
N HIS A 350 -29.59 -1.75 45.54
CA HIS A 350 -30.52 -0.87 46.27
C HIS A 350 -29.83 0.51 46.51
N ALA A 351 -30.62 1.50 46.95
CA ALA A 351 -30.18 2.88 47.03
C ALA A 351 -30.97 3.69 48.06
N ASP A 352 -30.98 3.26 49.33
CA ASP A 352 -31.79 3.89 50.38
C ASP A 352 -31.16 5.19 50.90
N ALA A 353 -29.83 5.33 50.77
CA ALA A 353 -29.11 6.54 51.15
C ALA A 353 -28.31 7.11 50.00
N ASN A 354 -27.99 8.42 50.01
CA ASN A 354 -27.25 9.08 48.97
C ASN A 354 -26.37 10.21 49.49
N GLY A 355 -25.38 10.57 48.66
CA GLY A 355 -24.49 11.70 48.95
C GLY A 355 -23.92 12.28 47.66
N TYR A 356 -23.45 13.51 47.72
CA TYR A 356 -22.74 14.14 46.60
C TYR A 356 -21.48 14.83 47.08
N LEU A 357 -20.52 14.94 46.17
CA LEU A 357 -19.28 15.72 46.35
C LEU A 357 -19.00 16.49 45.04
N TYR A 358 -18.65 17.75 45.14
CA TYR A 358 -18.15 18.51 44.01
C TYR A 358 -17.06 19.48 44.44
N GLY A 359 -16.19 19.81 43.51
CA GLY A 359 -15.05 20.71 43.79
C GLY A 359 -14.23 21.00 42.56
N ALA A 360 -13.15 21.74 42.80
CA ALA A 360 -12.13 22.01 41.80
C ALA A 360 -10.76 21.75 42.43
N ALA A 361 -9.86 21.15 41.64
CA ALA A 361 -8.48 20.86 42.06
C ALA A 361 -7.50 21.54 41.11
N LEU A 362 -6.65 22.45 41.67
CA LEU A 362 -5.49 22.99 40.96
C LEU A 362 -4.29 22.15 41.33
N THR A 363 -3.72 21.49 40.31
CA THR A 363 -2.53 20.66 40.46
C THR A 363 -1.34 21.33 39.79
N TRP A 364 -0.27 21.52 40.50
CA TRP A 364 0.98 22.08 40.00
C TRP A 364 2.16 21.23 40.48
N ASN A 365 2.76 20.51 39.56
CA ASN A 365 3.98 19.77 39.87
C ASN A 365 5.17 20.72 39.84
N LEU A 366 5.68 21.13 40.99
CA LEU A 366 6.80 22.07 41.10
C LEU A 366 8.13 21.40 40.71
N PHE A 367 8.34 20.16 41.09
CA PHE A 367 9.59 19.44 40.84
C PHE A 367 9.35 17.92 40.63
N GLU A 368 9.91 17.36 39.58
CA GLU A 368 9.84 15.95 39.21
C GLU A 368 11.24 15.38 38.89
N GLY A 369 12.24 15.71 39.70
CA GLY A 369 13.58 15.17 39.54
C GLY A 369 14.20 15.38 38.15
N SER A 370 14.08 16.58 37.56
CA SER A 370 14.60 16.95 36.23
C SER A 370 13.92 16.27 35.02
N LYS A 371 12.92 15.38 35.20
CA LYS A 371 12.24 14.69 34.12
C LYS A 371 11.69 15.62 33.05
N ARG A 372 11.03 16.72 33.44
CA ARG A 372 10.44 17.69 32.51
C ARG A 372 11.47 18.47 31.70
N PHE A 373 12.64 18.77 32.31
CA PHE A 373 13.75 19.43 31.60
C PHE A 373 14.31 18.50 30.51
N GLY A 374 14.57 17.22 30.86
CA GLY A 374 15.00 16.21 29.89
C GLY A 374 13.99 16.01 28.76
N LYS A 375 12.69 15.93 29.09
CA LYS A 375 11.62 15.78 28.08
C LYS A 375 11.53 16.97 27.12
N THR A 376 11.64 18.20 27.66
CA THR A 376 11.67 19.43 26.84
C THR A 376 12.92 19.49 25.96
N GLN A 377 14.07 19.03 26.44
CA GLN A 377 15.29 18.94 25.64
C GLN A 377 15.16 17.90 24.52
N GLU A 378 14.59 16.72 24.80
CA GLU A 378 14.31 15.68 23.83
C GLU A 378 13.41 16.20 22.71
N SER A 379 12.24 16.74 23.06
CA SER A 379 11.27 17.21 22.07
C SER A 379 11.78 18.40 21.25
N LYS A 380 12.66 19.27 21.84
CA LYS A 380 13.35 20.32 21.10
C LYS A 380 14.32 19.72 20.05
N ALA A 381 15.06 18.68 20.43
CA ALA A 381 15.99 18.02 19.52
C ALA A 381 15.22 17.30 18.39
N GLU A 382 14.11 16.62 18.68
CA GLU A 382 13.24 15.99 17.68
C GLU A 382 12.65 17.01 16.70
N PHE A 383 12.21 18.18 17.19
CA PHE A 383 11.74 19.28 16.32
C PHE A 383 12.86 19.80 15.40
N ASN A 384 14.08 20.03 15.93
CA ASN A 384 15.20 20.47 15.11
C ASN A 384 15.60 19.41 14.07
N GLN A 385 15.59 18.14 14.45
CA GLN A 385 15.83 17.02 13.55
C GLN A 385 14.81 17.01 12.40
N ALA A 386 13.52 17.13 12.70
CA ALA A 386 12.46 17.15 11.68
C ALA A 386 12.60 18.32 10.68
N ASN A 387 13.07 19.49 11.14
CA ASN A 387 13.36 20.61 10.23
C ASN A 387 14.56 20.31 9.31
N LEU A 388 15.65 19.74 9.84
CA LEU A 388 16.80 19.36 9.03
C LEU A 388 16.45 18.26 8.01
N GLU A 389 15.61 17.31 8.39
CA GLU A 389 15.09 16.27 7.47
C GLU A 389 14.24 16.90 6.36
N LEU A 390 13.41 17.89 6.66
CA LEU A 390 12.62 18.64 5.65
C LEU A 390 13.56 19.41 4.69
N GLU A 391 14.56 20.10 5.20
CA GLU A 391 15.54 20.82 4.36
C GLU A 391 16.31 19.86 3.45
N GLN A 392 16.79 18.74 3.99
CA GLN A 392 17.45 17.69 3.22
C GLN A 392 16.53 17.13 2.14
N TYR A 393 15.29 16.82 2.47
CA TYR A 393 14.30 16.29 1.53
C TYR A 393 14.03 17.27 0.36
N LYS A 394 13.92 18.57 0.64
CA LYS A 394 13.79 19.61 -0.39
C LYS A 394 15.00 19.65 -1.31
N ALA A 395 16.21 19.57 -0.75
CA ALA A 395 17.45 19.55 -1.53
C ALA A 395 17.57 18.28 -2.41
N GLU A 396 17.24 17.11 -1.86
CA GLU A 396 17.20 15.86 -2.61
C GLU A 396 16.14 15.90 -3.73
N SER A 397 14.96 16.43 -3.45
CA SER A 397 13.90 16.62 -4.44
C SER A 397 14.33 17.56 -5.58
N GLN A 398 15.06 18.62 -5.28
CA GLN A 398 15.61 19.51 -6.31
C GLN A 398 16.68 18.80 -7.16
N LEU A 399 17.55 18.00 -6.55
CA LEU A 399 18.53 17.19 -7.26
C LEU A 399 17.83 16.17 -8.19
N GLU A 400 16.77 15.53 -7.70
CA GLU A 400 16.00 14.55 -8.47
C GLU A 400 15.30 15.21 -9.67
N LEU A 401 14.70 16.38 -9.49
CA LEU A 401 14.13 17.18 -10.58
C LEU A 401 15.20 17.51 -11.63
N ASN A 402 16.38 17.93 -11.22
CA ASN A 402 17.47 18.25 -12.14
C ASN A 402 17.95 17.01 -12.91
N LYS A 403 17.96 15.83 -12.28
CA LYS A 403 18.23 14.54 -12.95
C LYS A 403 17.14 14.19 -13.95
N ALA A 404 15.88 14.35 -13.59
CA ALA A 404 14.74 14.08 -14.48
C ALA A 404 14.73 15.00 -15.70
N LYS A 405 15.07 16.28 -15.54
CA LYS A 405 15.23 17.23 -16.66
C LYS A 405 16.31 16.75 -17.65
N ARG A 406 17.46 16.30 -17.16
CA ARG A 406 18.52 15.75 -18.02
C ARG A 406 18.08 14.44 -18.68
N MET A 407 17.46 13.52 -17.92
CA MET A 407 16.94 12.26 -18.44
C MET A 407 15.97 12.50 -19.61
N PHE A 408 15.06 13.47 -19.48
CA PHE A 408 14.13 13.83 -20.56
C PHE A 408 14.86 14.40 -21.78
N GLN A 409 15.84 15.28 -21.58
CA GLN A 409 16.63 15.84 -22.69
C GLN A 409 17.46 14.77 -23.41
N ASP A 410 18.05 13.85 -22.66
CA ASP A 410 18.81 12.73 -23.21
C ASP A 410 17.91 11.76 -23.98
N ALA A 411 16.72 11.45 -23.43
CA ALA A 411 15.73 10.62 -24.11
C ALA A 411 15.24 11.26 -25.43
N LYS A 412 15.02 12.58 -25.43
CA LYS A 412 14.65 13.34 -26.63
C LYS A 412 15.73 13.28 -27.71
N ASN A 413 17.00 13.44 -27.33
CA ASN A 413 18.13 13.35 -28.24
C ASN A 413 18.29 11.92 -28.79
N ASN A 414 18.19 10.93 -27.90
CA ASN A 414 18.29 9.52 -28.27
C ASN A 414 17.17 9.09 -29.22
N LEU A 415 15.95 9.60 -29.04
CA LEU A 415 14.83 9.32 -29.93
C LEU A 415 15.13 9.75 -31.38
N LYS A 416 15.73 10.93 -31.59
CA LYS A 416 16.13 11.39 -32.94
C LYS A 416 17.21 10.51 -33.56
N LEU A 417 18.18 10.05 -32.77
CA LEU A 417 19.27 9.21 -33.26
C LEU A 417 18.81 7.80 -33.59
N THR A 418 17.92 7.22 -32.77
CA THR A 418 17.37 5.88 -33.02
C THR A 418 16.39 5.88 -34.20
N ASP A 419 15.60 6.94 -34.40
CA ASP A 419 14.74 7.10 -35.57
C ASP A 419 15.57 7.13 -36.87
N LEU A 420 16.63 7.94 -36.92
CA LEU A 420 17.55 7.98 -38.07
C LEU A 420 18.21 6.62 -38.31
N SER A 421 18.67 5.95 -37.24
CA SER A 421 19.30 4.63 -37.31
C SER A 421 18.32 3.56 -37.82
N LEU A 422 17.05 3.63 -37.44
CA LEU A 422 15.98 2.77 -37.94
C LEU A 422 15.80 2.95 -39.45
N GLU A 423 15.64 4.19 -39.95
CA GLU A 423 15.48 4.46 -41.37
C GLU A 423 16.70 4.00 -42.18
N GLN A 424 17.93 4.21 -41.68
CA GLN A 424 19.15 3.74 -42.34
C GLN A 424 19.22 2.21 -42.41
N SER A 425 18.86 1.51 -41.33
CA SER A 425 18.87 0.05 -41.30
C SER A 425 17.80 -0.56 -42.20
N LYS A 426 16.65 0.08 -42.31
CA LYS A 426 15.56 -0.31 -43.22
C LYS A 426 15.98 -0.22 -44.69
N GLU A 427 16.64 0.87 -45.07
CA GLU A 427 17.13 1.05 -46.43
C GLU A 427 18.29 0.08 -46.76
N ALA A 428 19.20 -0.14 -45.79
CA ALA A 428 20.25 -1.14 -45.94
C ALA A 428 19.70 -2.55 -46.18
N LEU A 429 18.69 -2.95 -45.41
CA LEU A 429 17.99 -4.22 -45.60
C LEU A 429 17.32 -4.29 -46.99
N ARG A 430 16.62 -3.26 -47.41
CA ARG A 430 15.98 -3.21 -48.73
C ARG A 430 16.98 -3.42 -49.86
N ILE A 431 18.15 -2.75 -49.84
CA ILE A 431 19.19 -2.88 -50.82
C ILE A 431 19.74 -4.30 -50.83
N ARG A 432 20.12 -4.87 -49.69
CA ARG A 432 20.68 -6.21 -49.57
C ARG A 432 19.70 -7.30 -50.00
N THR A 433 18.42 -7.16 -49.65
CA THR A 433 17.35 -8.08 -50.09
C THR A 433 17.22 -8.12 -51.60
N ASN A 434 17.26 -6.96 -52.27
CA ASN A 434 17.19 -6.90 -53.76
C ASN A 434 18.41 -7.53 -54.39
N ARG A 435 19.63 -7.23 -53.90
CA ARG A 435 20.87 -7.84 -54.41
C ARG A 435 20.91 -9.36 -54.19
N PHE A 436 20.40 -9.84 -53.05
CA PHE A 436 20.32 -11.29 -52.77
C PHE A 436 19.40 -12.01 -53.74
N LYS A 437 18.26 -11.40 -54.10
CA LYS A 437 17.35 -11.95 -55.12
C LYS A 437 18.02 -12.10 -56.49
N GLU A 438 18.95 -11.21 -56.82
CA GLU A 438 19.75 -11.23 -58.07
C GLU A 438 21.00 -12.13 -57.95
N GLY A 439 21.21 -12.81 -56.83
CA GLY A 439 22.38 -13.65 -56.59
C GLY A 439 23.70 -12.87 -56.37
N LEU A 440 23.63 -11.57 -56.12
CA LEU A 440 24.77 -10.64 -55.97
C LEU A 440 25.15 -10.37 -54.50
N GLU A 441 24.51 -11.04 -53.54
CA GLU A 441 24.76 -10.86 -52.12
C GLU A 441 24.86 -12.22 -51.40
N LYS A 442 25.73 -12.30 -50.36
CA LYS A 442 25.87 -13.51 -49.55
C LYS A 442 24.69 -13.66 -48.58
N THR A 443 24.30 -14.92 -48.29
CA THR A 443 23.28 -15.22 -47.27
C THR A 443 23.56 -14.62 -45.90
N THR A 444 24.84 -14.66 -45.48
CA THR A 444 25.29 -14.09 -44.20
C THR A 444 25.05 -12.57 -44.09
N ASP A 445 25.26 -11.85 -45.21
CA ASP A 445 25.16 -10.39 -45.26
C ASP A 445 23.69 -9.96 -45.23
N LEU A 446 22.77 -10.75 -45.87
CA LEU A 446 21.35 -10.55 -45.76
C LEU A 446 20.85 -10.80 -44.33
N LEU A 447 21.21 -11.94 -43.71
CA LEU A 447 20.82 -12.28 -42.34
C LEU A 447 21.30 -11.24 -41.32
N MET A 448 22.51 -10.69 -41.53
CA MET A 448 23.05 -9.60 -40.69
C MET A 448 22.20 -8.35 -40.82
N ALA A 449 21.82 -7.94 -42.03
CA ALA A 449 20.99 -6.76 -42.25
C ALA A 449 19.56 -6.93 -41.66
N GLU A 450 18.94 -8.11 -41.77
CA GLU A 450 17.66 -8.43 -41.13
C GLU A 450 17.73 -8.35 -39.62
N THR A 451 18.78 -8.97 -39.05
CA THR A 451 18.99 -8.91 -37.60
C THR A 451 19.16 -7.49 -37.11
N GLN A 452 19.96 -6.68 -37.82
CA GLN A 452 20.21 -5.29 -37.48
C GLN A 452 18.94 -4.45 -37.59
N PHE A 453 18.12 -4.64 -38.63
CA PHE A 453 16.86 -3.90 -38.79
C PHE A 453 15.87 -4.24 -37.68
N SER A 454 15.67 -5.52 -37.37
CA SER A 454 14.79 -5.96 -36.29
C SER A 454 15.25 -5.40 -34.93
N GLN A 455 16.56 -5.42 -34.66
CA GLN A 455 17.12 -4.83 -33.44
C GLN A 455 16.87 -3.32 -33.38
N LYS A 456 17.05 -2.59 -34.49
CA LYS A 456 16.81 -1.15 -34.53
C LYS A 456 15.34 -0.79 -34.39
N GLN A 457 14.40 -1.62 -34.84
CA GLN A 457 12.97 -1.43 -34.58
C GLN A 457 12.65 -1.59 -33.09
N LEU A 458 13.16 -2.64 -32.45
CA LEU A 458 12.96 -2.84 -31.01
C LEU A 458 13.59 -1.73 -30.18
N GLU A 459 14.81 -1.28 -30.55
CA GLU A 459 15.50 -0.16 -29.92
C GLU A 459 14.70 1.14 -30.03
N TYR A 460 14.14 1.45 -31.21
CA TYR A 460 13.31 2.62 -31.45
C TYR A 460 12.08 2.62 -30.53
N PHE A 461 11.30 1.53 -30.48
CA PHE A 461 10.12 1.47 -29.60
C PHE A 461 10.47 1.55 -28.12
N ASN A 462 11.61 0.95 -27.71
CA ASN A 462 12.11 1.12 -26.36
C ASN A 462 12.50 2.58 -26.07
N THR A 463 13.06 3.28 -27.03
CA THR A 463 13.41 4.71 -26.89
C THR A 463 12.15 5.59 -26.83
N VAL A 464 11.09 5.27 -27.59
CA VAL A 464 9.79 5.92 -27.48
C VAL A 464 9.21 5.74 -26.06
N PHE A 465 9.27 4.53 -25.53
CA PHE A 465 8.87 4.28 -24.14
C PHE A 465 9.69 5.09 -23.14
N GLN A 466 11.02 5.13 -23.29
CA GLN A 466 11.91 5.88 -22.39
C GLN A 466 11.63 7.39 -22.44
N HIS A 467 11.37 7.94 -23.63
CA HIS A 467 10.98 9.34 -23.83
C HIS A 467 9.67 9.66 -23.10
N ASN A 468 8.64 8.86 -23.33
CA ASN A 468 7.32 9.07 -22.74
C ASN A 468 7.35 8.91 -21.21
N TYR A 469 8.11 7.92 -20.70
CA TYR A 469 8.28 7.75 -19.27
C TYR A 469 9.06 8.91 -18.63
N ALA A 470 10.12 9.39 -19.28
CA ALA A 470 10.88 10.54 -18.76
C ALA A 470 10.00 11.79 -18.67
N LEU A 471 9.10 11.99 -19.64
CA LEU A 471 8.12 13.06 -19.63
C LEU A 471 7.12 12.91 -18.49
N ALA A 472 6.51 11.73 -18.33
CA ALA A 472 5.56 11.45 -17.26
C ALA A 472 6.21 11.58 -15.86
N TYR A 473 7.47 11.14 -15.73
CA TYR A 473 8.22 11.28 -14.49
C TYR A 473 8.52 12.75 -14.15
N LEU A 474 8.87 13.54 -15.15
CA LEU A 474 9.07 14.99 -14.98
C LEU A 474 7.78 15.69 -14.54
N GLN A 475 6.63 15.34 -15.15
CA GLN A 475 5.31 15.82 -14.75
C GLN A 475 4.97 15.44 -13.30
N PHE A 476 5.24 14.20 -12.91
CA PHE A 476 5.05 13.74 -11.52
C PHE A 476 5.89 14.54 -10.51
N LEU A 477 7.14 14.89 -10.85
CA LEU A 477 8.00 15.65 -9.94
C LEU A 477 7.62 17.13 -9.84
N THR A 478 6.93 17.67 -10.84
CA THR A 478 6.49 19.08 -10.89
C THR A 478 5.00 19.26 -10.57
N LYS A 479 4.27 18.17 -10.34
CA LYS A 479 2.84 18.20 -10.01
C LYS A 479 2.59 18.95 -8.71
N ASN A 480 1.60 19.86 -8.72
CA ASN A 480 1.13 20.64 -7.56
C ASN A 480 0.10 19.87 -6.74
#